data_9bf5feb0e4f5d576f49f0811f17a282a
#
_entry.id   9bf5feb0e4f5d576f49f0811f17a282a
#
_cell.length_a   1.000
_cell.length_b   1.000
_cell.length_c   1.000
_cell.angle_alpha   90.00
_cell.angle_beta   90.00
_cell.angle_gamma   90.00
#
_symmetry.space_group_name_H-M   'P 1'
#
loop_
_entity.id
_entity.type
_entity.pdbx_description
1 polymer ?
#
loop_
_entity_poly.entity_id
_entity_poly.type
_entity_poly.pdbx_seq_one_letter_code
_entity_poly.pdbx_strand_id
1 'polypeptide(L)'
;MIDKVGGAIIKDKKILVQRKKNNRCECIIPGEKRQNNETDFETLKRELFEELDVELINAEFIGEFDDIAVFSDEPIHIQTYIAEIKGKITCKNEIKEAIWIDKDYFNKGIKVGSILEKFVIPELVKRGLM
;
A
#
# COMPACT_ATOMS: atom_id res chain seq x y z
N MET A 1 -17.04 7.54 -5.54
CA MET A 1 -15.97 7.38 -4.54
C MET A 1 -15.24 6.06 -4.77
N ILE A 2 -13.93 6.09 -4.70
CA ILE A 2 -13.11 4.87 -4.77
C ILE A 2 -13.01 4.29 -3.36
N ASP A 3 -13.35 3.02 -3.20
CA ASP A 3 -13.29 2.33 -1.91
C ASP A 3 -12.31 1.16 -2.03
N LYS A 4 -11.17 1.28 -1.35
CA LYS A 4 -10.05 0.34 -1.47
C LYS A 4 -9.67 -0.29 -0.14
N VAL A 5 -8.92 -1.39 -0.25
CA VAL A 5 -8.23 -2.02 0.87
C VAL A 5 -6.75 -2.01 0.55
N GLY A 6 -5.94 -1.51 1.46
CA GLY A 6 -4.49 -1.40 1.27
C GLY A 6 -3.70 -2.12 2.35
N GLY A 7 -2.53 -2.63 1.98
CA GLY A 7 -1.64 -3.34 2.88
C GLY A 7 -0.29 -2.66 3.05
N ALA A 8 0.08 -2.39 4.29
CA ALA A 8 1.40 -1.88 4.64
C ALA A 8 2.29 -3.06 5.04
N ILE A 9 3.28 -3.33 4.21
CA ILE A 9 4.27 -4.39 4.47
C ILE A 9 5.50 -3.70 5.05
N ILE A 10 5.87 -4.08 6.27
CA ILE A 10 6.93 -3.39 7.02
C ILE A 10 8.05 -4.36 7.37
N LYS A 11 9.29 -3.90 7.17
CA LYS A 11 10.48 -4.66 7.51
C LYS A 11 11.63 -3.69 7.80
N ASP A 12 12.32 -3.90 8.92
CA ASP A 12 13.49 -3.09 9.29
C ASP A 12 13.22 -1.59 9.28
N LYS A 13 12.08 -1.19 9.85
CA LYS A 13 11.65 0.22 9.93
C LYS A 13 11.37 0.85 8.57
N LYS A 14 11.07 0.03 7.56
CA LYS A 14 10.75 0.49 6.21
C LYS A 14 9.43 -0.09 5.76
N ILE A 15 8.74 0.65 4.90
CA ILE A 15 7.50 0.22 4.29
C ILE A 15 7.74 -0.10 2.82
N LEU A 16 7.12 -1.17 2.33
CA LEU A 16 7.14 -1.50 0.91
C LEU A 16 6.11 -0.66 0.17
N VAL A 17 6.57 0.06 -0.85
CA VAL A 17 5.70 0.84 -1.72
C VAL A 17 5.98 0.46 -3.16
N GLN A 18 5.03 0.73 -4.05
CA GLN A 18 5.11 0.28 -5.44
C GLN A 18 4.72 1.39 -6.41
N ARG A 19 5.27 1.30 -7.63
CA ARG A 19 4.90 2.15 -8.76
C ARG A 19 4.22 1.32 -9.83
N LYS A 20 3.18 1.89 -10.44
CA LYS A 20 2.49 1.27 -11.57
C LYS A 20 3.16 1.65 -12.89
N LYS A 21 2.90 0.85 -13.93
CA LYS A 21 3.40 1.08 -15.31
C LYS A 21 2.52 2.12 -16.01
N ASN A 22 2.39 3.33 -15.45
CA ASN A 22 1.46 4.34 -15.96
C ASN A 22 2.06 5.75 -16.04
N ASN A 23 3.37 5.89 -16.16
CA ASN A 23 4.07 7.16 -16.24
C ASN A 23 3.93 8.06 -15.00
N ARG A 24 3.36 7.55 -13.91
CA ARG A 24 3.30 8.27 -12.64
C ARG A 24 4.51 7.91 -11.79
N CYS A 25 5.04 8.88 -11.06
CA CYS A 25 6.22 8.67 -10.21
C CYS A 25 5.87 8.42 -8.75
N GLU A 26 4.63 8.70 -8.34
CA GLU A 26 4.20 8.54 -6.96
C GLU A 26 4.10 7.07 -6.59
N CYS A 27 4.68 6.72 -5.43
CA CYS A 27 4.59 5.37 -4.88
C CYS A 27 3.31 5.23 -4.05
N ILE A 28 2.70 4.05 -4.11
CA ILE A 28 1.50 3.73 -3.35
C ILE A 28 1.69 2.41 -2.63
N ILE A 29 0.86 2.13 -1.63
CA ILE A 29 0.85 0.82 -0.98
C ILE A 29 0.10 -0.19 -1.85
N PRO A 30 0.43 -1.49 -1.75
CA PRO A 30 -0.32 -2.53 -2.43
C PRO A 30 -1.79 -2.53 -2.00
N GLY A 31 -2.67 -2.85 -2.91
CA GLY A 31 -4.10 -2.95 -2.61
C GLY A 31 -4.95 -2.50 -3.76
N GLU A 32 -6.26 -2.76 -3.66
CA GLU A 32 -7.23 -2.41 -4.70
C GLU A 32 -8.65 -2.53 -4.16
N LYS A 33 -9.63 -2.31 -5.03
CA LYS A 33 -11.05 -2.44 -4.71
C LYS A 33 -11.43 -3.88 -4.41
N ARG A 34 -12.42 -4.07 -3.52
CA ARG A 34 -13.01 -5.38 -3.28
C ARG A 34 -13.75 -5.86 -4.52
N GLN A 35 -13.73 -7.17 -4.75
CA GLN A 35 -14.47 -7.81 -5.83
C GLN A 35 -15.40 -8.88 -5.25
N ASN A 36 -16.56 -9.07 -5.88
CA ASN A 36 -17.46 -10.19 -5.60
C ASN A 36 -17.75 -10.43 -4.10
N ASN A 37 -18.03 -9.35 -3.36
CA ASN A 37 -18.30 -9.40 -1.92
C ASN A 37 -17.16 -9.94 -1.07
N GLU A 38 -15.92 -9.73 -1.53
CA GLU A 38 -14.74 -10.11 -0.75
C GLU A 38 -14.69 -9.38 0.60
N THR A 39 -14.18 -10.07 1.61
CA THR A 39 -13.75 -9.42 2.85
C THR A 39 -12.46 -8.65 2.57
N ASP A 40 -12.06 -7.78 3.50
CA ASP A 40 -10.80 -7.05 3.38
C ASP A 40 -9.61 -7.99 3.29
N PHE A 41 -9.60 -9.05 4.12
CA PHE A 41 -8.52 -10.05 4.08
C PHE A 41 -8.46 -10.73 2.72
N GLU A 42 -9.60 -11.13 2.18
CA GLU A 42 -9.66 -11.78 0.87
C GLU A 42 -9.17 -10.86 -0.25
N THR A 43 -9.52 -9.59 -0.20
CA THR A 43 -9.06 -8.59 -1.17
C THR A 43 -7.54 -8.43 -1.10
N LEU A 44 -6.99 -8.26 0.10
CA LEU A 44 -5.54 -8.15 0.29
C LEU A 44 -4.82 -9.41 -0.18
N LYS A 45 -5.33 -10.58 0.19
CA LYS A 45 -4.72 -11.84 -0.20
C LYS A 45 -4.62 -11.97 -1.72
N ARG A 46 -5.71 -11.67 -2.42
CA ARG A 46 -5.75 -11.72 -3.88
C ARG A 46 -4.81 -10.70 -4.51
N GLU A 47 -4.87 -9.45 -4.06
CA GLU A 47 -4.08 -8.37 -4.65
C GLU A 47 -2.58 -8.53 -4.40
N LEU A 48 -2.17 -8.95 -3.22
CA LEU A 48 -0.76 -9.19 -2.94
C LEU A 48 -0.21 -10.34 -3.78
N PHE A 49 -1.02 -11.36 -4.03
CA PHE A 49 -0.63 -12.43 -4.93
C PHE A 49 -0.51 -11.94 -6.38
N GLU A 50 -1.50 -11.18 -6.84
CA GLU A 50 -1.51 -10.67 -8.22
C GLU A 50 -0.43 -9.63 -8.50
N GLU A 51 -0.14 -8.77 -7.54
CA GLU A 51 0.81 -7.67 -7.72
C GLU A 51 2.24 -8.02 -7.38
N LEU A 52 2.47 -8.80 -6.33
CA LEU A 52 3.79 -9.06 -5.78
C LEU A 52 4.18 -10.54 -5.68
N ASP A 53 3.29 -11.44 -6.04
CA ASP A 53 3.52 -12.89 -5.99
C ASP A 53 3.84 -13.40 -4.58
N VAL A 54 3.21 -12.82 -3.57
CA VAL A 54 3.41 -13.23 -2.18
C VAL A 54 2.10 -13.69 -1.55
N GLU A 55 2.21 -14.46 -0.46
CA GLU A 55 1.06 -14.96 0.29
C GLU A 55 0.82 -14.10 1.52
N LEU A 56 -0.43 -13.67 1.71
CA LEU A 56 -0.83 -12.95 2.92
C LEU A 56 -1.03 -13.95 4.06
N ILE A 57 -0.29 -13.77 5.17
CA ILE A 57 -0.38 -14.63 6.35
C ILE A 57 -1.31 -14.03 7.38
N ASN A 58 -1.19 -12.72 7.63
CA ASN A 58 -1.99 -12.01 8.63
C ASN A 58 -2.15 -10.55 8.25
N ALA A 59 -3.22 -9.93 8.74
CA ALA A 59 -3.48 -8.51 8.52
C ALA A 59 -4.03 -7.88 9.80
N GLU A 60 -3.42 -6.77 10.22
CA GLU A 60 -3.84 -6.01 11.40
C GLU A 60 -4.35 -4.64 10.95
N PHE A 61 -5.59 -4.31 11.32
CA PHE A 61 -6.20 -3.04 10.95
C PHE A 61 -5.49 -1.86 11.63
N ILE A 62 -5.12 -0.84 10.86
CA ILE A 62 -4.48 0.36 11.41
C ILE A 62 -5.30 1.63 11.23
N GLY A 63 -6.29 1.62 10.38
CA GLY A 63 -7.16 2.77 10.20
C GLY A 63 -7.80 2.84 8.83
N GLU A 64 -8.82 3.68 8.73
CA GLU A 64 -9.42 4.02 7.45
C GLU A 64 -9.22 5.51 7.19
N PHE A 65 -8.91 5.84 5.95
CA PHE A 65 -8.51 7.19 5.57
C PHE A 65 -9.22 7.63 4.31
N ASP A 66 -9.48 8.94 4.22
CA ASP A 66 -10.14 9.55 3.08
C ASP A 66 -9.26 10.66 2.50
N ASP A 67 -9.16 10.70 1.18
CA ASP A 67 -8.43 11.76 0.49
C ASP A 67 -8.85 11.77 -0.99
N ILE A 68 -8.11 12.51 -1.80
CA ILE A 68 -8.28 12.51 -3.25
C ILE A 68 -7.25 11.54 -3.84
N ALA A 69 -7.72 10.64 -4.72
CA ALA A 69 -6.85 9.64 -5.33
C ALA A 69 -5.80 10.30 -6.22
N VAL A 70 -4.54 9.84 -6.10
CA VAL A 70 -3.38 10.39 -6.81
C VAL A 70 -3.54 10.33 -8.33
N PHE A 71 -4.16 9.25 -8.82
CA PHE A 71 -4.18 8.98 -10.26
C PHE A 71 -5.47 9.38 -10.97
N SER A 72 -6.53 9.77 -10.25
CA SER A 72 -7.82 10.01 -10.87
C SER A 72 -8.54 11.26 -10.37
N ASP A 73 -7.98 11.95 -9.39
CA ASP A 73 -8.59 13.13 -8.74
C ASP A 73 -9.98 12.85 -8.15
N GLU A 74 -10.32 11.58 -7.95
CA GLU A 74 -11.57 11.17 -7.32
C GLU A 74 -11.42 11.03 -5.81
N PRO A 75 -12.48 11.24 -5.03
CA PRO A 75 -12.44 10.90 -3.60
C PRO A 75 -12.12 9.41 -3.42
N ILE A 76 -11.21 9.11 -2.51
CA ILE A 76 -10.83 7.74 -2.19
C ILE A 76 -11.02 7.49 -0.70
N HIS A 77 -11.59 6.35 -0.38
CA HIS A 77 -11.66 5.80 0.97
C HIS A 77 -10.84 4.51 0.98
N ILE A 78 -9.92 4.40 1.93
CA ILE A 78 -9.07 3.22 2.00
C ILE A 78 -9.05 2.65 3.43
N GLN A 79 -9.29 1.35 3.54
CA GLN A 79 -9.08 0.62 4.78
C GLN A 79 -7.68 0.03 4.73
N THR A 80 -6.86 0.35 5.73
CA THR A 80 -5.43 0.04 5.72
C THR A 80 -5.09 -0.94 6.82
N TYR A 81 -4.28 -1.93 6.46
CA TYR A 81 -3.83 -3.00 7.34
C TYR A 81 -2.31 -3.13 7.28
N ILE A 82 -1.71 -3.52 8.40
CA ILE A 82 -0.34 -4.04 8.39
C ILE A 82 -0.44 -5.46 7.89
N ALA A 83 0.26 -5.77 6.81
CA ALA A 83 0.20 -7.08 6.17
C ALA A 83 1.48 -7.88 6.44
N GLU A 84 1.32 -9.06 7.02
CA GLU A 84 2.40 -10.04 7.16
C GLU A 84 2.36 -10.96 5.96
N ILE A 85 3.48 -11.09 5.27
CA ILE A 85 3.55 -11.85 4.02
C ILE A 85 4.60 -12.96 4.08
N LYS A 86 4.46 -13.94 3.18
CA LYS A 86 5.41 -15.01 2.98
C LYS A 86 5.71 -15.11 1.48
N GLY A 87 6.99 -15.27 1.16
CA GLY A 87 7.43 -15.44 -0.22
C GLY A 87 8.35 -14.33 -0.69
N LYS A 88 8.92 -14.52 -1.87
CA LYS A 88 9.81 -13.54 -2.49
C LYS A 88 8.99 -12.54 -3.28
N ILE A 89 9.21 -11.26 -3.02
CA ILE A 89 8.51 -10.18 -3.73
C ILE A 89 8.96 -10.15 -5.19
N THR A 90 8.00 -10.33 -6.09
CA THR A 90 8.21 -10.31 -7.53
C THR A 90 7.09 -9.48 -8.15
N CYS A 91 7.42 -8.35 -8.75
CA CYS A 91 6.43 -7.47 -9.36
C CYS A 91 5.79 -8.12 -10.57
N LYS A 92 4.46 -8.10 -10.63
CA LYS A 92 3.68 -8.69 -11.71
C LYS A 92 2.63 -7.70 -12.22
N ASN A 93 2.08 -8.01 -13.38
CA ASN A 93 0.96 -7.28 -14.00
C ASN A 93 1.28 -5.79 -14.16
N GLU A 94 0.47 -4.90 -13.60
CA GLU A 94 0.65 -3.45 -13.76
C GLU A 94 1.71 -2.84 -12.85
N ILE A 95 2.39 -3.65 -12.04
CA ILE A 95 3.40 -3.13 -11.10
C ILE A 95 4.76 -3.07 -11.75
N LYS A 96 5.28 -1.84 -11.88
CA LYS A 96 6.59 -1.60 -12.49
C LYS A 96 7.74 -1.96 -11.54
N GLU A 97 7.63 -1.51 -10.29
CA GLU A 97 8.66 -1.77 -9.28
C GLU A 97 8.09 -1.66 -7.87
N ALA A 98 8.78 -2.29 -6.93
CA ALA A 98 8.47 -2.17 -5.50
C ALA A 98 9.77 -1.84 -4.78
N ILE A 99 9.71 -0.84 -3.89
CA ILE A 99 10.89 -0.38 -3.16
C ILE A 99 10.56 -0.24 -1.67
N TRP A 100 11.57 -0.37 -0.84
CA TRP A 100 11.47 -0.14 0.60
C TRP A 100 11.86 1.31 0.89
N ILE A 101 11.01 2.04 1.61
CA ILE A 101 11.29 3.42 1.99
C ILE A 101 11.21 3.58 3.50
N ASP A 102 12.05 4.45 4.06
CA ASP A 102 12.02 4.80 5.48
C ASP A 102 11.35 6.17 5.68
N LYS A 103 11.33 6.64 6.93
CA LYS A 103 10.68 7.92 7.25
C LYS A 103 11.37 9.14 6.62
N ASP A 104 12.60 8.98 6.13
CA ASP A 104 13.34 10.05 5.45
C ASP A 104 13.13 10.06 3.94
N TYR A 105 12.11 9.38 3.45
CA TYR A 105 11.83 9.24 2.02
C TYR A 105 11.76 10.58 1.28
N PHE A 106 11.21 11.60 1.93
CA PHE A 106 11.09 12.93 1.32
C PHE A 106 12.46 13.52 1.00
N ASN A 107 13.40 13.42 1.94
CA ASN A 107 14.76 13.93 1.76
C ASN A 107 15.54 13.17 0.70
N LYS A 108 15.11 11.96 0.38
CA LYS A 108 15.71 11.11 -0.65
C LYS A 108 15.07 11.32 -2.02
N GLY A 109 14.15 12.27 -2.14
CA GLY A 109 13.51 12.61 -3.41
C GLY A 109 12.43 11.63 -3.85
N ILE A 110 11.92 10.79 -2.93
CA ILE A 110 10.88 9.81 -3.25
C ILE A 110 9.51 10.45 -3.06
N LYS A 111 8.67 10.39 -4.09
CA LYS A 111 7.30 10.89 -4.03
C LYS A 111 6.34 9.76 -3.71
N VAL A 112 5.39 10.02 -2.81
CA VAL A 112 4.37 9.05 -2.42
C VAL A 112 2.99 9.66 -2.61
N GLY A 113 1.97 8.81 -2.69
CA GLY A 113 0.59 9.28 -2.77
C GLY A 113 0.17 9.99 -1.47
N SER A 114 -0.86 10.82 -1.57
CA SER A 114 -1.29 11.66 -0.45
C SER A 114 -1.73 10.87 0.78
N ILE A 115 -2.37 9.74 0.60
CA ILE A 115 -2.80 8.90 1.74
C ILE A 115 -1.58 8.36 2.49
N LEU A 116 -0.54 7.91 1.78
CA LEU A 116 0.71 7.48 2.40
C LEU A 116 1.36 8.62 3.19
N GLU A 117 1.48 9.77 2.55
CA GLU A 117 2.14 10.94 3.15
C GLU A 117 1.39 11.48 4.37
N LYS A 118 0.07 11.63 4.25
CA LYS A 118 -0.73 12.30 5.28
C LYS A 118 -1.15 11.38 6.42
N PHE A 119 -1.36 10.10 6.16
CA PHE A 119 -2.01 9.21 7.13
C PHE A 119 -1.21 7.96 7.45
N VAL A 120 -0.83 7.18 6.45
CA VAL A 120 -0.25 5.85 6.68
C VAL A 120 1.13 5.94 7.33
N ILE A 121 2.04 6.69 6.71
CA ILE A 121 3.40 6.83 7.23
C ILE A 121 3.41 7.52 8.60
N PRO A 122 2.67 8.63 8.82
CA PRO A 122 2.61 9.22 10.17
C PRO A 122 2.07 8.25 11.22
N GLU A 123 1.07 7.44 10.90
CA GLU A 123 0.54 6.45 11.84
C GLU A 123 1.58 5.38 12.18
N LEU A 124 2.32 4.90 11.19
CA LEU A 124 3.36 3.89 11.40
C LEU A 124 4.53 4.44 12.22
N VAL A 125 4.93 5.68 11.95
CA VAL A 125 5.97 6.36 12.75
C VAL A 125 5.51 6.50 14.20
N LYS A 126 4.27 6.93 14.41
CA LYS A 126 3.67 7.05 15.74
C LYS A 126 3.68 5.73 16.51
N ARG A 127 3.47 4.62 15.81
CA ARG A 127 3.49 3.28 16.42
C ARG A 127 4.89 2.72 16.61
N GLY A 128 5.92 3.44 16.20
CA GLY A 128 7.30 2.98 16.32
C GLY A 128 7.70 1.93 15.28
N LEU A 129 6.92 1.78 14.20
CA LEU A 129 7.19 0.78 13.17
C LEU A 129 8.06 1.32 12.03
N MET A 130 8.19 2.63 11.97
CA MET A 130 9.07 3.30 11.01
C MET A 130 9.95 4.33 11.68
#